data_dd263fd638295e331bb06c54640a9405
#
_entry.id   dd263fd638295e331bb06c54640a9405
#
_cell.length_a   1.000
_cell.length_b   1.000
_cell.length_c   1.000
_cell.angle_alpha   90.00
_cell.angle_beta   90.00
_cell.angle_gamma   90.00
#
_symmetry.space_group_name_H-M   'P 1'
#
loop_
_entity.id
_entity.type
_entity.pdbx_description
1 polymer ?
#
loop_
_entity_poly.entity_id
_entity_poly.type
_entity_poly.pdbx_seq_one_letter_code
_entity_poly.pdbx_strand_id
1 'polypeptide(L)'
;VAEAVRATRGRLLMYGKSICDARFTKCCGGATEEFENCWEDKHYPYLTAIRDADKEENRPLPDLTKEEEAEHWIRKAPKSFCDTHDKKILSQILNHYDLENPDFYRWHIRYTQAELAELIRTNTRTDYGDILDLVPVQRGTSGRICKLKIVGSLKTFTIGKEMEIRRTLSDSHLRSSAFVVDKGEMKDGVPQWFLLSGAGWGHG
;
A
#
# COMPACT_ATOMS: atom_id res chain seq x y z
N VAL A 1 -21.02 8.75 -13.84
CA VAL A 1 -19.81 9.33 -14.49
C VAL A 1 -20.19 10.49 -15.41
N ALA A 2 -21.06 10.30 -16.41
CA ALA A 2 -21.40 11.35 -17.39
C ALA A 2 -21.99 12.63 -16.75
N GLU A 3 -22.79 12.51 -15.71
CA GLU A 3 -23.37 13.62 -14.96
C GLU A 3 -22.29 14.39 -14.19
N ALA A 4 -21.38 13.69 -13.51
CA ALA A 4 -20.26 14.31 -12.81
C ALA A 4 -19.36 15.10 -13.76
N VAL A 5 -19.03 14.52 -14.92
CA VAL A 5 -18.22 15.21 -15.96
C VAL A 5 -18.91 16.48 -16.47
N ARG A 6 -20.23 16.44 -16.65
CA ARG A 6 -21.00 17.63 -17.04
C ARG A 6 -21.01 18.70 -15.96
N ALA A 7 -21.23 18.30 -14.70
CA ALA A 7 -21.30 19.22 -13.56
C ALA A 7 -19.95 19.88 -13.26
N THR A 8 -18.84 19.23 -13.58
CA THR A 8 -17.48 19.74 -13.36
C THR A 8 -16.80 20.29 -14.62
N ARG A 9 -17.55 20.44 -15.73
CA ARG A 9 -17.00 20.95 -16.99
C ARG A 9 -16.34 22.32 -16.81
N GLY A 10 -15.08 22.43 -17.23
CA GLY A 10 -14.29 23.66 -17.10
C GLY A 10 -13.76 23.93 -15.69
N ARG A 11 -13.98 23.01 -14.71
CA ARG A 11 -13.37 23.09 -13.37
C ARG A 11 -12.08 22.29 -13.35
N LEU A 12 -11.00 22.91 -12.91
CA LEU A 12 -9.67 22.31 -12.81
C LEU A 12 -9.14 22.50 -11.39
N LEU A 13 -8.39 21.51 -10.91
CA LEU A 13 -7.58 21.70 -9.71
C LEU A 13 -6.32 22.43 -10.10
N MET A 14 -6.03 23.54 -9.41
CA MET A 14 -4.89 24.41 -9.71
C MET A 14 -4.00 24.55 -8.48
N TYR A 15 -2.70 24.54 -8.69
CA TYR A 15 -1.71 24.97 -7.72
C TYR A 15 -0.95 26.16 -8.31
N GLY A 16 -1.21 27.35 -7.76
CA GLY A 16 -0.74 28.60 -8.38
C GLY A 16 -1.32 28.77 -9.78
N LYS A 17 -0.45 28.75 -10.78
CA LYS A 17 -0.82 28.88 -12.21
C LYS A 17 -0.78 27.55 -12.98
N SER A 18 -0.44 26.44 -12.31
CA SER A 18 -0.30 25.11 -12.92
C SER A 18 -1.53 24.24 -12.65
N ILE A 19 -1.92 23.46 -13.64
CA ILE A 19 -2.95 22.43 -13.48
C ILE A 19 -2.33 21.28 -12.68
N CYS A 20 -3.05 20.86 -11.60
CA CYS A 20 -2.61 19.74 -10.76
C CYS A 20 -2.78 18.40 -11.46
N ASP A 21 -1.87 17.47 -11.22
CA ASP A 21 -2.09 16.05 -11.42
C ASP A 21 -3.07 15.56 -10.34
N ALA A 22 -4.34 15.36 -10.72
CA ALA A 22 -5.43 15.02 -9.81
C ALA A 22 -5.50 13.51 -9.60
N ARG A 23 -4.58 12.97 -8.81
CA ARG A 23 -4.56 11.54 -8.47
C ARG A 23 -5.53 11.21 -7.36
N PHE A 24 -5.99 9.98 -7.34
CA PHE A 24 -6.88 9.46 -6.29
C PHE A 24 -6.47 8.05 -5.89
N THR A 25 -6.89 7.65 -4.70
CA THR A 25 -6.75 6.28 -4.17
C THR A 25 -8.11 5.79 -3.64
N LYS A 26 -8.35 4.48 -3.65
CA LYS A 26 -9.58 3.92 -3.08
C LYS A 26 -9.62 4.07 -1.57
N CYS A 27 -8.48 3.87 -0.92
CA CYS A 27 -8.31 3.99 0.52
C CYS A 27 -6.84 4.28 0.82
N CYS A 28 -6.54 5.39 1.48
CA CYS A 28 -5.16 5.75 1.81
C CYS A 28 -4.56 4.91 2.95
N GLY A 29 -5.41 4.22 3.74
CA GLY A 29 -4.96 3.44 4.90
C GLY A 29 -4.67 4.28 6.14
N GLY A 30 -5.16 5.54 6.16
CA GLY A 30 -5.01 6.50 7.24
C GLY A 30 -3.97 7.59 7.00
N ALA A 31 -3.14 7.45 5.95
CA ALA A 31 -2.18 8.46 5.52
C ALA A 31 -2.00 8.42 4.00
N THR A 32 -1.99 9.60 3.37
CA THR A 32 -1.63 9.73 1.95
C THR A 32 -0.12 9.66 1.79
N GLU A 33 0.36 9.39 0.57
CA GLU A 33 1.79 9.26 0.28
C GLU A 33 2.28 10.42 -0.59
N GLU A 34 3.55 10.69 -0.51
CA GLU A 34 4.22 11.62 -1.42
C GLU A 34 4.40 10.98 -2.80
N PHE A 35 4.21 11.78 -3.84
CA PHE A 35 4.25 11.33 -5.22
C PHE A 35 5.55 10.59 -5.58
N GLU A 36 6.70 11.14 -5.20
CA GLU A 36 8.03 10.62 -5.49
C GLU A 36 8.30 9.24 -4.90
N ASN A 37 7.61 8.86 -3.84
CA ASN A 37 7.75 7.54 -3.22
C ASN A 37 7.08 6.42 -4.03
N CYS A 38 6.05 6.75 -4.80
CA CYS A 38 5.27 5.76 -5.56
C CYS A 38 5.55 5.81 -7.06
N TRP A 39 5.85 6.99 -7.61
CA TRP A 39 5.90 7.23 -9.05
C TRP A 39 7.32 7.64 -9.51
N GLU A 40 7.43 8.80 -10.13
CA GLU A 40 8.69 9.37 -10.61
C GLU A 40 9.41 10.11 -9.48
N ASP A 41 10.72 10.32 -9.61
CA ASP A 41 11.52 11.13 -8.68
C ASP A 41 11.27 12.63 -8.94
N LYS A 42 10.02 13.04 -8.69
CA LYS A 42 9.56 14.41 -8.89
C LYS A 42 8.66 14.82 -7.73
N HIS A 43 9.03 15.91 -7.08
CA HIS A 43 8.24 16.46 -5.97
C HIS A 43 7.11 17.34 -6.48
N TYR A 44 5.89 17.09 -5.98
CA TYR A 44 4.73 17.94 -6.17
C TYR A 44 4.24 18.46 -4.82
N PRO A 45 4.29 19.80 -4.56
CA PRO A 45 3.96 20.36 -3.24
C PRO A 45 2.50 20.18 -2.83
N TYR A 46 1.65 19.69 -3.71
CA TYR A 46 0.23 19.39 -3.47
C TYR A 46 -0.08 17.88 -3.40
N LEU A 47 0.90 17.00 -3.65
CA LEU A 47 0.80 15.55 -3.50
C LEU A 47 1.72 15.10 -2.36
N THR A 48 1.29 15.42 -1.13
CA THR A 48 2.08 15.24 0.08
C THR A 48 1.41 14.26 1.04
N ALA A 49 2.19 13.77 1.99
CA ALA A 49 1.69 12.93 3.05
C ALA A 49 0.87 13.75 4.06
N ILE A 50 -0.40 13.40 4.21
CA ILE A 50 -1.29 13.96 5.23
C ILE A 50 -2.00 12.84 5.97
N ARG A 51 -2.29 13.08 7.25
CA ARG A 51 -3.11 12.17 8.04
C ARG A 51 -4.58 12.31 7.64
N ASP A 52 -5.22 11.19 7.35
CA ASP A 52 -6.64 11.09 7.04
C ASP A 52 -7.47 10.96 8.33
N ALA A 53 -7.63 12.06 9.06
CA ALA A 53 -8.33 12.09 10.34
C ALA A 53 -9.09 13.39 10.56
N ASP A 54 -10.07 13.36 11.49
CA ASP A 54 -10.82 14.53 11.93
C ASP A 54 -9.89 15.54 12.62
N LYS A 55 -10.29 16.81 12.60
CA LYS A 55 -9.56 17.91 13.26
C LYS A 55 -9.40 17.70 14.77
N GLU A 56 -10.36 17.04 15.41
CA GLU A 56 -10.31 16.73 16.84
C GLU A 56 -9.26 15.65 17.15
N GLU A 57 -8.96 14.77 16.20
CA GLU A 57 -7.91 13.77 16.29
C GLU A 57 -6.62 14.19 15.54
N ASN A 58 -6.49 15.47 15.21
CA ASN A 58 -5.40 15.99 14.37
C ASN A 58 -4.04 16.01 15.12
N ARG A 59 -3.61 14.82 15.51
CA ARG A 59 -2.22 14.58 15.94
C ARG A 59 -1.33 14.55 14.70
N PRO A 60 -0.09 15.02 14.80
CA PRO A 60 0.87 14.87 13.71
C PRO A 60 0.95 13.41 13.24
N LEU A 61 1.15 13.21 11.94
CA LEU A 61 1.47 11.90 11.40
C LEU A 61 2.77 11.43 12.05
N PRO A 62 2.84 10.20 12.62
CA PRO A 62 4.10 9.64 13.09
C PRO A 62 5.11 9.54 11.94
N ASP A 63 6.38 9.41 12.24
CA ASP A 63 7.42 9.19 11.25
C ASP A 63 7.36 7.75 10.71
N LEU A 64 6.42 7.50 9.79
CA LEU A 64 6.17 6.18 9.20
C LEU A 64 7.28 5.72 8.23
N THR A 65 8.33 6.52 8.04
CA THR A 65 9.54 6.07 7.35
C THR A 65 10.33 5.07 8.20
N LYS A 66 10.09 5.07 9.52
CA LYS A 66 10.67 4.13 10.47
C LYS A 66 9.84 2.85 10.54
N GLU A 67 10.51 1.71 10.47
CA GLU A 67 9.85 0.40 10.45
C GLU A 67 8.94 0.19 11.67
N GLU A 68 9.42 0.48 12.87
CA GLU A 68 8.68 0.29 14.13
C GLU A 68 7.39 1.15 14.18
N GLU A 69 7.46 2.39 13.73
CA GLU A 69 6.31 3.30 13.67
C GLU A 69 5.30 2.87 12.60
N ALA A 70 5.79 2.43 11.43
CA ALA A 70 4.95 1.91 10.37
C ALA A 70 4.24 0.61 10.79
N GLU A 71 4.94 -0.31 11.42
CA GLU A 71 4.37 -1.53 11.97
C GLU A 71 3.29 -1.23 13.01
N HIS A 72 3.61 -0.36 13.97
CA HIS A 72 2.65 0.07 14.98
C HIS A 72 1.39 0.69 14.36
N TRP A 73 1.56 1.59 13.38
CA TRP A 73 0.47 2.23 12.64
C TRP A 73 -0.43 1.22 11.91
N ILE A 74 0.18 0.29 11.20
CA ILE A 74 -0.55 -0.71 10.42
C ILE A 74 -1.34 -1.63 11.36
N ARG A 75 -0.70 -2.14 12.43
CA ARG A 75 -1.32 -3.08 13.37
C ARG A 75 -2.37 -2.41 14.25
N LYS A 76 -2.15 -1.19 14.70
CA LYS A 76 -3.06 -0.47 15.58
C LYS A 76 -4.31 0.05 14.88
N ALA A 77 -4.26 0.23 13.56
CA ALA A 77 -5.37 0.70 12.75
C ALA A 77 -6.03 1.97 13.33
N PRO A 78 -5.31 3.11 13.41
CA PRO A 78 -5.85 4.32 14.01
C PRO A 78 -7.06 4.83 13.22
N LYS A 79 -8.04 5.37 13.92
CA LYS A 79 -9.28 5.91 13.34
C LYS A 79 -8.98 6.92 12.22
N SER A 80 -9.67 6.79 11.09
CA SER A 80 -9.49 7.58 9.88
C SER A 80 -10.80 7.72 9.12
N PHE A 81 -10.94 8.73 8.25
CA PHE A 81 -12.13 8.86 7.42
C PHE A 81 -12.31 7.69 6.46
N CYS A 82 -11.21 7.14 5.91
CA CYS A 82 -11.25 5.98 5.04
C CYS A 82 -11.52 4.65 5.77
N ASP A 83 -11.59 4.65 7.12
CA ASP A 83 -12.03 3.52 7.94
C ASP A 83 -13.54 3.57 8.14
N THR A 84 -14.30 3.59 7.06
CA THR A 84 -15.77 3.59 7.11
C THR A 84 -16.36 2.28 6.62
N HIS A 85 -17.34 1.78 7.39
CA HIS A 85 -18.16 0.63 7.03
C HIS A 85 -19.61 1.04 6.69
N ASP A 86 -19.88 2.35 6.60
CA ASP A 86 -21.19 2.86 6.24
C ASP A 86 -21.50 2.54 4.77
N LYS A 87 -22.41 1.58 4.56
CA LYS A 87 -22.83 1.12 3.23
C LYS A 87 -23.37 2.25 2.35
N LYS A 88 -23.99 3.27 2.95
CA LYS A 88 -24.53 4.42 2.21
C LYS A 88 -23.39 5.27 1.64
N ILE A 89 -22.33 5.47 2.41
CA ILE A 89 -21.12 6.17 1.95
C ILE A 89 -20.40 5.33 0.90
N LEU A 90 -20.11 4.06 1.22
CA LEU A 90 -19.37 3.16 0.34
C LEU A 90 -20.08 2.99 -1.02
N SER A 91 -21.41 2.87 -1.06
CA SER A 91 -22.16 2.75 -2.31
C SER A 91 -22.09 3.97 -3.22
N GLN A 92 -21.71 5.14 -2.71
CA GLN A 92 -21.55 6.36 -3.50
C GLN A 92 -20.14 6.50 -4.11
N ILE A 93 -19.12 5.88 -3.50
CA ILE A 93 -17.71 6.05 -3.85
C ILE A 93 -17.08 4.81 -4.46
N LEU A 94 -17.62 3.62 -4.19
CA LEU A 94 -17.09 2.35 -4.68
C LEU A 94 -17.97 1.76 -5.79
N ASN A 95 -17.36 0.95 -6.65
CA ASN A 95 -18.06 0.14 -7.63
C ASN A 95 -18.74 -1.06 -6.96
N HIS A 96 -19.74 -1.69 -7.63
CA HIS A 96 -20.47 -2.82 -7.07
C HIS A 96 -19.55 -3.99 -6.63
N TYR A 97 -18.57 -4.35 -7.44
CA TYR A 97 -17.61 -5.43 -7.11
C TYR A 97 -16.64 -5.05 -5.97
N ASP A 98 -16.42 -3.78 -5.72
CA ASP A 98 -15.62 -3.32 -4.58
C ASP A 98 -16.41 -3.38 -3.26
N LEU A 99 -17.76 -3.35 -3.32
CA LEU A 99 -18.62 -3.47 -2.14
C LEU A 99 -18.67 -4.90 -1.58
N GLU A 100 -18.32 -5.90 -2.39
CA GLU A 100 -18.28 -7.31 -1.98
C GLU A 100 -17.07 -7.62 -1.08
N ASN A 101 -16.04 -6.76 -1.10
CA ASN A 101 -14.80 -6.97 -0.33
C ASN A 101 -14.41 -5.68 0.41
N PRO A 102 -15.04 -5.40 1.58
CA PRO A 102 -14.94 -4.10 2.27
C PRO A 102 -13.61 -3.87 3.00
N ASP A 103 -12.66 -4.81 2.99
CA ASP A 103 -11.39 -4.72 3.72
C ASP A 103 -10.38 -3.82 3.00
N PHE A 104 -10.74 -2.54 2.82
CA PHE A 104 -9.86 -1.55 2.19
C PHE A 104 -8.88 -0.92 3.17
N TYR A 105 -9.35 -0.67 4.40
CA TYR A 105 -8.57 0.05 5.40
C TYR A 105 -7.45 -0.81 5.98
N ARG A 106 -7.76 -2.08 6.32
CA ARG A 106 -6.79 -3.08 6.76
C ARG A 106 -7.08 -4.40 6.07
N TRP A 107 -6.02 -5.11 5.69
CA TRP A 107 -6.12 -6.36 4.96
C TRP A 107 -5.03 -7.33 5.37
N HIS A 108 -5.27 -8.62 5.14
CA HIS A 108 -4.34 -9.70 5.41
C HIS A 108 -4.30 -10.66 4.23
N ILE A 109 -3.11 -11.11 3.88
CA ILE A 109 -2.91 -12.18 2.89
C ILE A 109 -1.88 -13.13 3.45
N ARG A 110 -2.21 -14.42 3.47
CA ARG A 110 -1.31 -15.48 3.89
C ARG A 110 -0.86 -16.29 2.68
N TYR A 111 0.42 -16.57 2.63
CA TYR A 111 1.05 -17.45 1.66
C TYR A 111 1.75 -18.60 2.37
N THR A 112 1.68 -19.80 1.82
CA THR A 112 2.63 -20.85 2.14
C THR A 112 3.98 -20.53 1.49
N GLN A 113 5.05 -21.18 1.95
CA GLN A 113 6.38 -21.04 1.34
C GLN A 113 6.34 -21.32 -0.19
N ALA A 114 5.69 -22.42 -0.58
CA ALA A 114 5.61 -22.81 -1.98
C ALA A 114 4.85 -21.79 -2.84
N GLU A 115 3.70 -21.29 -2.35
CA GLU A 115 2.91 -20.27 -3.06
C GLU A 115 3.71 -18.98 -3.24
N LEU A 116 4.40 -18.50 -2.20
CA LEU A 116 5.16 -17.26 -2.26
C LEU A 116 6.38 -17.39 -3.19
N ALA A 117 7.12 -18.49 -3.10
CA ALA A 117 8.27 -18.72 -3.95
C ALA A 117 7.88 -18.80 -5.44
N GLU A 118 6.81 -19.54 -5.76
CA GLU A 118 6.29 -19.65 -7.12
C GLU A 118 5.76 -18.32 -7.65
N LEU A 119 5.02 -17.57 -6.82
CA LEU A 119 4.49 -16.25 -7.16
C LEU A 119 5.63 -15.28 -7.52
N ILE A 120 6.64 -15.18 -6.66
CA ILE A 120 7.80 -14.30 -6.88
C ILE A 120 8.56 -14.75 -8.13
N ARG A 121 8.80 -16.06 -8.29
CA ARG A 121 9.49 -16.64 -9.47
C ARG A 121 8.77 -16.27 -10.77
N THR A 122 7.46 -16.42 -10.81
CA THR A 122 6.63 -16.13 -11.98
C THR A 122 6.66 -14.65 -12.32
N ASN A 123 6.44 -13.78 -11.33
CA ASN A 123 6.28 -12.34 -11.54
C ASN A 123 7.63 -11.63 -11.81
N THR A 124 8.74 -12.13 -11.26
CA THR A 124 10.08 -11.57 -11.49
C THR A 124 10.87 -12.29 -12.58
N ARG A 125 10.40 -13.44 -13.03
CA ARG A 125 11.13 -14.36 -13.95
C ARG A 125 12.51 -14.74 -13.38
N THR A 126 12.62 -14.82 -12.07
CA THR A 126 13.87 -15.09 -11.36
C THR A 126 13.60 -16.12 -10.27
N ASP A 127 14.41 -17.16 -10.22
CA ASP A 127 14.37 -18.15 -9.16
C ASP A 127 15.16 -17.64 -7.95
N TYR A 128 14.48 -17.50 -6.84
CA TYR A 128 15.07 -17.11 -5.54
C TYR A 128 15.32 -18.33 -4.65
N GLY A 129 14.86 -19.52 -5.06
CA GLY A 129 14.79 -20.70 -4.20
C GLY A 129 13.72 -20.55 -3.13
N ASP A 130 13.98 -21.10 -1.94
CA ASP A 130 13.12 -20.87 -0.80
C ASP A 130 13.19 -19.40 -0.35
N ILE A 131 12.05 -18.79 -0.10
CA ILE A 131 12.01 -17.43 0.42
C ILE A 131 12.30 -17.46 1.92
N LEU A 132 13.36 -16.82 2.32
CA LEU A 132 13.81 -16.76 3.72
C LEU A 132 13.29 -15.52 4.43
N ASP A 133 13.16 -14.40 3.69
CA ASP A 133 12.63 -13.15 4.24
C ASP A 133 12.14 -12.18 3.17
N LEU A 134 11.24 -11.29 3.59
CA LEU A 134 10.82 -10.09 2.89
C LEU A 134 11.09 -8.89 3.79
N VAL A 135 12.16 -8.16 3.52
CA VAL A 135 12.66 -7.09 4.41
C VAL A 135 12.38 -5.72 3.82
N PRO A 136 11.53 -4.89 4.44
CA PRO A 136 11.39 -3.48 4.10
C PRO A 136 12.75 -2.78 4.27
N VAL A 137 13.28 -2.19 3.19
CA VAL A 137 14.57 -1.46 3.20
C VAL A 137 14.35 0.03 3.30
N GLN A 138 13.26 0.50 2.69
CA GLN A 138 12.89 1.90 2.71
C GLN A 138 11.36 2.03 2.67
N ARG A 139 10.84 2.89 3.55
CA ARG A 139 9.44 3.29 3.55
C ARG A 139 9.29 4.75 3.18
N GLY A 140 8.18 5.09 2.55
CA GLY A 140 7.71 6.45 2.35
C GLY A 140 7.01 6.99 3.59
N THR A 141 6.58 8.24 3.52
CA THR A 141 5.99 9.00 4.62
C THR A 141 4.65 8.47 5.10
N SER A 142 3.95 7.65 4.31
CA SER A 142 2.72 6.93 4.70
C SER A 142 2.96 5.50 5.21
N GLY A 143 4.22 5.08 5.35
CA GLY A 143 4.59 3.72 5.70
C GLY A 143 4.58 2.73 4.53
N ARG A 144 4.32 3.19 3.29
CA ARG A 144 4.44 2.35 2.09
C ARG A 144 5.88 1.96 1.84
N ILE A 145 6.10 0.70 1.55
CA ILE A 145 7.43 0.19 1.21
C ILE A 145 7.80 0.70 -0.19
N CYS A 146 8.90 1.45 -0.28
CA CYS A 146 9.47 1.95 -1.52
C CYS A 146 10.59 1.04 -2.03
N LYS A 147 11.28 0.33 -1.12
CA LYS A 147 12.27 -0.69 -1.45
C LYS A 147 12.06 -1.91 -0.57
N LEU A 148 11.87 -3.05 -1.20
CA LEU A 148 11.70 -4.36 -0.55
C LEU A 148 12.84 -5.28 -0.95
N LYS A 149 13.56 -5.81 0.03
CA LYS A 149 14.57 -6.85 -0.20
C LYS A 149 13.94 -8.22 -0.05
N ILE A 150 13.98 -9.00 -1.13
CA ILE A 150 13.61 -10.40 -1.16
C ILE A 150 14.87 -11.21 -0.87
N VAL A 151 14.85 -11.96 0.23
CA VAL A 151 15.95 -12.85 0.63
C VAL A 151 15.54 -14.27 0.32
N GLY A 152 16.18 -14.88 -0.66
CA GLY A 152 15.97 -16.28 -1.03
C GLY A 152 17.22 -17.12 -0.76
N SER A 153 17.05 -18.43 -0.77
CA SER A 153 18.17 -19.38 -0.58
C SER A 153 19.16 -19.38 -1.74
N LEU A 154 18.71 -19.04 -2.96
CA LEU A 154 19.55 -18.96 -4.16
C LEU A 154 19.94 -17.54 -4.53
N LYS A 155 19.12 -16.56 -4.20
CA LYS A 155 19.32 -15.16 -4.60
C LYS A 155 18.73 -14.20 -3.59
N THR A 156 19.38 -13.06 -3.40
CA THR A 156 18.84 -11.91 -2.68
C THR A 156 18.86 -10.70 -3.62
N PHE A 157 17.73 -9.98 -3.68
CA PHE A 157 17.61 -8.80 -4.52
C PHE A 157 16.64 -7.78 -3.92
N THR A 158 16.85 -6.51 -4.19
CA THR A 158 15.96 -5.42 -3.74
C THR A 158 15.17 -4.89 -4.93
N ILE A 159 13.85 -4.89 -4.79
CA ILE A 159 12.89 -4.36 -5.77
C ILE A 159 12.27 -3.05 -5.25
N GLY A 160 11.68 -2.30 -6.12
CA GLY A 160 10.92 -1.07 -5.86
C GLY A 160 10.73 -0.28 -7.15
N LYS A 161 9.77 0.61 -7.30
CA LYS A 161 8.97 1.24 -6.22
C LYS A 161 7.69 0.44 -5.91
N GLU A 162 6.70 1.13 -5.38
CA GLU A 162 5.43 0.59 -4.85
C GLU A 162 4.73 -0.36 -5.83
N MET A 163 4.60 0.01 -7.10
CA MET A 163 3.91 -0.81 -8.11
C MET A 163 4.65 -2.11 -8.41
N GLU A 164 5.99 -2.10 -8.45
CA GLU A 164 6.79 -3.31 -8.67
C GLU A 164 6.63 -4.28 -7.50
N ILE A 165 6.65 -3.77 -6.26
CA ILE A 165 6.42 -4.58 -5.05
C ILE A 165 5.05 -5.24 -5.10
N ARG A 166 3.99 -4.48 -5.43
CA ARG A 166 2.63 -5.00 -5.53
C ARG A 166 2.46 -6.06 -6.61
N ARG A 167 3.09 -5.88 -7.77
CA ARG A 167 3.07 -6.87 -8.86
C ARG A 167 3.84 -8.13 -8.53
N THR A 168 4.94 -7.99 -7.79
CA THR A 168 5.76 -9.13 -7.40
C THR A 168 5.04 -10.05 -6.41
N LEU A 169 4.24 -9.48 -5.52
CA LEU A 169 3.60 -10.21 -4.40
C LEU A 169 2.10 -10.49 -4.61
N SER A 170 1.62 -10.48 -5.84
CA SER A 170 0.22 -10.82 -6.15
C SER A 170 0.06 -11.24 -7.60
N ASP A 171 -0.82 -12.20 -7.88
CA ASP A 171 -1.22 -12.61 -9.23
C ASP A 171 -1.97 -11.51 -9.99
N SER A 172 -2.61 -10.59 -9.26
CA SER A 172 -3.30 -9.44 -9.83
C SER A 172 -2.62 -8.14 -9.40
N HIS A 173 -3.06 -7.58 -8.29
CA HIS A 173 -2.47 -6.39 -7.66
C HIS A 173 -2.61 -6.50 -6.15
N LEU A 174 -1.51 -6.61 -5.42
CA LEU A 174 -1.53 -6.43 -3.97
C LEU A 174 -2.21 -5.09 -3.65
N ARG A 175 -3.01 -5.06 -2.60
CA ARG A 175 -3.84 -3.87 -2.27
C ARG A 175 -3.02 -2.60 -2.13
N SER A 176 -1.90 -2.66 -1.41
CA SER A 176 -0.91 -1.57 -1.30
C SER A 176 0.47 -2.13 -0.96
N SER A 177 1.51 -1.29 -0.94
CA SER A 177 2.81 -1.65 -0.38
C SER A 177 2.98 -1.24 1.10
N ALA A 178 1.93 -0.71 1.73
CA ALA A 178 1.92 -0.45 3.18
C ALA A 178 1.58 -1.74 3.93
N PHE A 179 2.56 -2.57 4.19
CA PHE A 179 2.36 -3.82 4.92
C PHE A 179 3.55 -4.16 5.83
N VAL A 180 3.28 -5.05 6.78
CA VAL A 180 4.26 -5.73 7.61
C VAL A 180 4.23 -7.22 7.32
N VAL A 181 5.33 -7.91 7.60
CA VAL A 181 5.52 -9.32 7.27
C VAL A 181 5.71 -10.12 8.54
N ASP A 182 4.80 -11.04 8.79
CA ASP A 182 4.98 -12.10 9.79
C ASP A 182 5.32 -13.40 9.07
N LYS A 183 6.14 -14.23 9.68
CA LYS A 183 6.53 -15.54 9.17
C LYS A 183 6.69 -16.52 10.32
N GLY A 184 6.54 -17.82 10.03
CA GLY A 184 6.65 -18.81 11.12
C GLY A 184 6.70 -20.24 10.63
N GLU A 185 6.65 -21.15 11.61
CA GLU A 185 6.82 -22.58 11.41
C GLU A 185 8.12 -22.86 10.66
N MET A 186 9.24 -22.56 11.31
CA MET A 186 10.57 -22.73 10.72
C MET A 186 10.91 -24.23 10.60
N LYS A 187 11.19 -24.65 9.38
CA LYS A 187 11.71 -26.00 9.08
C LYS A 187 13.07 -25.85 8.40
N ASP A 188 14.11 -26.40 8.99
CA ASP A 188 15.49 -26.31 8.49
C ASP A 188 15.95 -24.87 8.16
N GLY A 189 15.49 -23.90 8.95
CA GLY A 189 15.79 -22.49 8.75
C GLY A 189 14.90 -21.79 7.71
N VAL A 190 13.93 -22.48 7.11
CA VAL A 190 13.01 -21.98 6.09
C VAL A 190 11.63 -21.75 6.68
N PRO A 191 11.05 -20.53 6.58
CA PRO A 191 9.68 -20.26 6.98
C PRO A 191 8.69 -21.07 6.14
N GLN A 192 7.70 -21.68 6.77
CA GLN A 192 6.68 -22.45 6.05
C GLN A 192 5.49 -21.59 5.62
N TRP A 193 5.35 -20.41 6.18
CA TRP A 193 4.33 -19.46 5.81
C TRP A 193 4.77 -18.00 6.03
N PHE A 194 4.11 -17.10 5.28
CA PHE A 194 4.21 -15.65 5.40
C PHE A 194 2.81 -15.06 5.51
N LEU A 195 2.64 -14.07 6.39
CA LEU A 195 1.43 -13.28 6.51
C LEU A 195 1.77 -11.81 6.24
N LEU A 196 1.18 -11.25 5.21
CA LEU A 196 1.23 -9.83 4.92
C LEU A 196 0.02 -9.17 5.56
N SER A 197 0.25 -8.28 6.52
CA SER A 197 -0.77 -7.46 7.16
C SER A 197 -0.61 -6.03 6.69
N GLY A 198 -1.60 -5.47 6.00
CA GLY A 198 -1.41 -4.19 5.33
C GLY A 198 -2.53 -3.19 5.52
N ALA A 199 -2.29 -1.97 5.03
CA ALA A 199 -3.16 -0.81 5.14
C ALA A 199 -3.42 -0.15 3.79
N GLY A 200 -4.68 0.19 3.55
CA GLY A 200 -5.11 0.92 2.37
C GLY A 200 -5.16 0.11 1.07
N TRP A 201 -5.72 0.74 0.04
CA TRP A 201 -5.82 0.19 -1.31
C TRP A 201 -5.49 1.26 -2.35
N GLY A 202 -4.37 1.15 -2.98
CA GLY A 202 -3.81 2.08 -3.95
C GLY A 202 -2.49 2.67 -3.48
N HIS A 203 -2.04 3.69 -4.19
CA HIS A 203 -0.72 4.29 -3.99
C HIS A 203 -0.65 5.27 -2.79
N GLY A 204 -1.78 5.67 -2.22
CA GLY A 204 -1.83 6.60 -1.10
C GLY A 204 -2.44 7.93 -1.42
#